data_6c3facf82288b6726a2a67cfdec2cdff
#
_entry.id   6c3facf82288b6726a2a67cfdec2cdff
#
_cell.length_a   1.000
_cell.length_b   1.000
_cell.length_c   1.000
_cell.angle_alpha   90.00
_cell.angle_beta   90.00
_cell.angle_gamma   90.00
#
_symmetry.space_group_name_H-M   'P 1'
#
loop_
_entity.id
_entity.type
_entity.pdbx_description
1 polymer ?
#
loop_
_entity_poly.entity_id
_entity_poly.type
_entity_poly.pdbx_seq_one_letter_code
_entity_poly.pdbx_strand_id
1 'polypeptide(L)'
;MMSTNNNSKGILLIITAMTFFAMQDALIKFIFEKAALYEIFFGRYFVAAILLFGYIKFRKQKVSLKTHYPFLTILRVVLHFIAFSAFFISLTFMPLATANALFFSSPFFVSIFAKLFLKETIGIRRWSAIVFGFVGVFIVLNPNFSDFEYRSLLPVFCAFCYAASMTITKYTSDKDDVNTQLYYFYLIAILLCVILYIFMGSGQLNNPNFDPTIQFIFREWFSNIEYTWKFILFFGFAASIAFVCIFSAYIVASPSVVSLFEYSLIIMSMIPGYF
;
A
#
# COMPACT_ATOMS: atom_id res chain seq x y z
N MET A 1 27.47 -8.53 5.00
CA MET A 1 27.88 -7.15 4.66
C MET A 1 26.61 -6.33 4.62
N MET A 2 26.38 -5.44 5.57
CA MET A 2 25.31 -4.44 5.48
C MET A 2 25.60 -3.58 4.25
N SER A 3 24.69 -3.59 3.27
CA SER A 3 24.80 -2.68 2.11
C SER A 3 24.82 -1.26 2.67
N THR A 4 25.77 -0.45 2.19
CA THR A 4 25.81 0.98 2.54
C THR A 4 24.45 1.58 2.23
N ASN A 5 23.74 2.03 3.26
CA ASN A 5 22.42 2.65 3.12
C ASN A 5 22.54 3.89 2.20
N ASN A 6 21.97 3.80 1.01
CA ASN A 6 21.88 4.93 0.08
C ASN A 6 20.56 5.67 0.31
N ASN A 7 20.51 6.48 1.35
CA ASN A 7 19.31 7.20 1.73
C ASN A 7 18.82 8.16 0.65
N SER A 8 19.71 8.84 -0.08
CA SER A 8 19.31 9.76 -1.16
C SER A 8 18.56 9.04 -2.27
N LYS A 9 19.05 7.86 -2.69
CA LYS A 9 18.37 7.03 -3.68
C LYS A 9 17.01 6.53 -3.15
N GLY A 10 16.98 6.11 -1.87
CA GLY A 10 15.74 5.69 -1.22
C GLY A 10 14.70 6.79 -1.15
N ILE A 11 15.09 8.01 -0.85
CA ILE A 11 14.21 9.18 -0.81
C ILE A 11 13.62 9.48 -2.19
N LEU A 12 14.42 9.46 -3.24
CA LEU A 12 13.90 9.67 -4.60
C LEU A 12 12.89 8.60 -4.99
N LEU A 13 13.19 7.34 -4.70
CA LEU A 13 12.31 6.22 -4.99
C LEU A 13 10.98 6.32 -4.23
N ILE A 14 11.01 6.66 -2.94
CA ILE A 14 9.77 6.77 -2.16
C ILE A 14 8.89 7.94 -2.64
N ILE A 15 9.47 9.10 -2.95
CA ILE A 15 8.71 10.23 -3.50
C ILE A 15 8.05 9.83 -4.84
N THR A 16 8.79 9.14 -5.71
CA THR A 16 8.23 8.61 -6.96
C THR A 16 7.05 7.65 -6.68
N ALA A 17 7.21 6.72 -5.73
CA ALA A 17 6.13 5.81 -5.35
C ALA A 17 4.90 6.56 -4.83
N MET A 18 5.09 7.54 -3.96
CA MET A 18 4.00 8.35 -3.40
C MET A 18 3.25 9.16 -4.47
N THR A 19 3.95 9.66 -5.48
CA THR A 19 3.31 10.35 -6.62
C THR A 19 2.34 9.42 -7.36
N PHE A 20 2.75 8.19 -7.68
CA PHE A 20 1.89 7.23 -8.36
C PHE A 20 0.73 6.74 -7.47
N PHE A 21 0.95 6.57 -6.17
CA PHE A 21 -0.12 6.25 -5.23
C PHE A 21 -1.13 7.40 -5.11
N ALA A 22 -0.68 8.65 -5.01
CA ALA A 22 -1.57 9.81 -4.97
C ALA A 22 -2.49 9.90 -6.20
N MET A 23 -1.94 9.66 -7.40
CA MET A 23 -2.73 9.62 -8.64
C MET A 23 -3.75 8.48 -8.62
N GLN A 24 -3.38 7.32 -8.11
CA GLN A 24 -4.26 6.17 -7.98
C GLN A 24 -5.39 6.43 -6.98
N ASP A 25 -5.06 6.97 -5.80
CA ASP A 25 -6.00 7.24 -4.72
C ASP A 25 -7.05 8.30 -5.12
N ALA A 26 -6.66 9.29 -5.90
CA ALA A 26 -7.59 10.28 -6.43
C ALA A 26 -8.65 9.64 -7.37
N LEU A 27 -8.26 8.64 -8.15
CA LEU A 27 -9.15 7.99 -9.11
C LEU A 27 -10.00 6.87 -8.51
N ILE A 28 -9.64 6.33 -7.34
CA ILE A 28 -10.37 5.22 -6.73
C ILE A 28 -11.83 5.60 -6.44
N LYS A 29 -12.10 6.86 -6.07
CA LYS A 29 -13.44 7.38 -5.79
C LYS A 29 -14.39 7.29 -6.98
N PHE A 30 -13.87 7.28 -8.20
CA PHE A 30 -14.72 7.19 -9.40
C PHE A 30 -15.23 5.78 -9.68
N ILE A 31 -14.59 4.77 -9.09
CA ILE A 31 -14.93 3.38 -9.37
C ILE A 31 -15.39 2.56 -8.16
N PHE A 32 -15.22 3.08 -6.93
CA PHE A 32 -15.58 2.30 -5.74
C PHE A 32 -17.09 1.97 -5.65
N GLU A 33 -17.96 2.81 -6.29
CA GLU A 33 -19.39 2.53 -6.40
C GLU A 33 -19.74 1.54 -7.51
N LYS A 34 -18.83 1.27 -8.44
CA LYS A 34 -19.08 0.47 -9.66
C LYS A 34 -18.32 -0.83 -9.73
N ALA A 35 -17.23 -0.97 -8.99
CA ALA A 35 -16.41 -2.18 -8.92
C ALA A 35 -16.36 -2.72 -7.49
N ALA A 36 -16.12 -4.02 -7.33
CA ALA A 36 -15.85 -4.61 -6.03
C ALA A 36 -14.41 -4.31 -5.57
N LEU A 37 -14.20 -4.21 -4.25
CA LEU A 37 -12.87 -3.93 -3.67
C LEU A 37 -11.80 -4.90 -4.20
N TYR A 38 -12.08 -6.19 -4.13
CA TYR A 38 -11.09 -7.20 -4.49
C TYR A 38 -10.99 -7.46 -6.00
N GLU A 39 -11.99 -7.06 -6.79
CA GLU A 39 -11.88 -6.94 -8.25
C GLU A 39 -10.82 -5.90 -8.63
N ILE A 40 -10.85 -4.73 -7.99
CA ILE A 40 -9.85 -3.67 -8.20
C ILE A 40 -8.46 -4.19 -7.82
N PHE A 41 -8.34 -4.91 -6.69
CA PHE A 41 -7.07 -5.49 -6.26
C PHE A 41 -6.57 -6.54 -7.25
N PHE A 42 -7.44 -7.45 -7.67
CA PHE A 42 -7.09 -8.47 -8.66
C PHE A 42 -6.57 -7.83 -9.94
N GLY A 43 -7.34 -6.93 -10.54
CA GLY A 43 -6.96 -6.26 -11.78
C GLY A 43 -5.64 -5.49 -11.64
N ARG A 44 -5.47 -4.74 -10.55
CA ARG A 44 -4.25 -3.99 -10.24
C ARG A 44 -3.03 -4.89 -10.13
N TYR A 45 -3.11 -5.97 -9.36
CA TYR A 45 -1.98 -6.89 -9.17
C TYR A 45 -1.70 -7.70 -10.43
N PHE A 46 -2.72 -8.11 -11.17
CA PHE A 46 -2.58 -8.87 -12.40
C PHE A 46 -1.86 -8.06 -13.49
N VAL A 47 -2.30 -6.83 -13.75
CA VAL A 47 -1.65 -5.94 -14.71
C VAL A 47 -0.23 -5.60 -14.27
N ALA A 48 -0.02 -5.28 -12.99
CA ALA A 48 1.31 -4.98 -12.47
C ALA A 48 2.26 -6.19 -12.56
N ALA A 49 1.77 -7.40 -12.34
CA ALA A 49 2.54 -8.62 -12.53
C ALA A 49 2.99 -8.81 -14.00
N ILE A 50 2.08 -8.62 -14.97
CA ILE A 50 2.40 -8.71 -16.40
C ILE A 50 3.50 -7.70 -16.75
N LEU A 51 3.38 -6.47 -16.30
CA LEU A 51 4.37 -5.42 -16.56
C LEU A 51 5.73 -5.73 -15.92
N LEU A 52 5.73 -6.24 -14.68
CA LEU A 52 6.97 -6.66 -14.02
C LEU A 52 7.64 -7.82 -14.77
N PHE A 53 6.90 -8.85 -15.16
CA PHE A 53 7.44 -9.98 -15.92
C PHE A 53 7.96 -9.55 -17.29
N GLY A 54 7.23 -8.67 -17.99
CA GLY A 54 7.68 -8.07 -19.24
C GLY A 54 9.01 -7.34 -19.06
N TYR A 55 9.12 -6.49 -18.02
CA TYR A 55 10.35 -5.76 -17.70
C TYR A 55 11.52 -6.69 -17.38
N ILE A 56 11.31 -7.70 -16.51
CA ILE A 56 12.34 -8.67 -16.12
C ILE A 56 12.85 -9.43 -17.35
N LYS A 57 11.95 -9.90 -18.22
CA LYS A 57 12.29 -10.60 -19.44
C LYS A 57 13.07 -9.71 -20.42
N PHE A 58 12.60 -8.48 -20.62
CA PHE A 58 13.26 -7.51 -21.51
C PHE A 58 14.67 -7.17 -21.02
N ARG A 59 14.84 -6.96 -19.72
CA ARG A 59 16.14 -6.64 -19.10
C ARG A 59 17.02 -7.86 -18.85
N LYS A 60 16.55 -9.07 -19.21
CA LYS A 60 17.25 -10.35 -18.97
C LYS A 60 17.69 -10.51 -17.49
N GLN A 61 16.92 -9.95 -16.57
CA GLN A 61 17.21 -10.05 -15.15
C GLN A 61 16.87 -11.45 -14.64
N LYS A 62 17.67 -11.95 -13.71
CA LYS A 62 17.40 -13.23 -13.04
C LYS A 62 16.41 -12.99 -11.89
N VAL A 63 15.40 -13.83 -11.80
CA VAL A 63 14.50 -13.91 -10.63
C VAL A 63 14.77 -15.25 -9.97
N SER A 64 15.03 -15.24 -8.69
CA SER A 64 15.10 -16.48 -7.95
C SER A 64 13.69 -17.01 -7.72
N LEU A 65 13.42 -18.23 -8.21
CA LEU A 65 12.17 -18.93 -7.91
C LEU A 65 12.18 -19.59 -6.52
N LYS A 66 13.22 -19.30 -5.71
CA LYS A 66 13.31 -19.77 -4.32
C LYS A 66 13.48 -18.56 -3.41
N THR A 67 12.54 -18.36 -2.52
CA THR A 67 12.70 -17.43 -1.40
C THR A 67 13.40 -18.14 -0.23
N HIS A 68 14.27 -17.43 0.44
CA HIS A 68 14.93 -17.94 1.65
C HIS A 68 14.03 -17.82 2.89
N TYR A 69 12.94 -17.04 2.81
CA TYR A 69 12.05 -16.73 3.91
C TYR A 69 10.57 -16.97 3.57
N PRO A 70 10.14 -18.23 3.28
CA PRO A 70 8.79 -18.48 2.76
C PRO A 70 7.68 -17.98 3.70
N PHE A 71 7.80 -18.26 5.00
CA PHE A 71 6.81 -17.81 5.98
C PHE A 71 6.72 -16.27 6.07
N LEU A 72 7.87 -15.58 6.17
CA LEU A 72 7.89 -14.12 6.25
C LEU A 72 7.40 -13.48 4.94
N THR A 73 7.65 -14.12 3.80
CA THR A 73 7.15 -13.66 2.50
C THR A 73 5.63 -13.73 2.44
N ILE A 74 5.02 -14.83 2.89
CA ILE A 74 3.55 -14.97 2.96
C ILE A 74 2.99 -13.95 3.97
N LEU A 75 3.54 -13.90 5.17
CA LEU A 75 3.10 -12.99 6.23
C LEU A 75 3.13 -11.54 5.77
N ARG A 76 4.20 -11.11 5.10
CA ARG A 76 4.35 -9.76 4.55
C ARG A 76 3.24 -9.42 3.56
N VAL A 77 2.93 -10.33 2.62
CA VAL A 77 1.91 -10.10 1.60
C VAL A 77 0.52 -10.06 2.23
N VAL A 78 0.23 -10.96 3.15
CA VAL A 78 -1.05 -10.99 3.89
C VAL A 78 -1.23 -9.69 4.69
N LEU A 79 -0.20 -9.25 5.42
CA LEU A 79 -0.25 -7.98 6.16
C LEU A 79 -0.50 -6.78 5.22
N HIS A 80 0.18 -6.75 4.07
CA HIS A 80 -0.02 -5.70 3.07
C HIS A 80 -1.43 -5.73 2.48
N PHE A 81 -1.93 -6.92 2.17
CA PHE A 81 -3.28 -7.10 1.63
C PHE A 81 -4.35 -6.64 2.64
N ILE A 82 -4.23 -7.03 3.90
CA ILE A 82 -5.10 -6.58 4.99
C ILE A 82 -5.00 -5.07 5.18
N ALA A 83 -3.79 -4.52 5.17
CA ALA A 83 -3.56 -3.09 5.32
C ALA A 83 -4.34 -2.28 4.27
N PHE A 84 -4.15 -2.59 3.00
CA PHE A 84 -4.81 -1.84 1.94
C PHE A 84 -6.31 -2.13 1.84
N SER A 85 -6.76 -3.34 2.21
CA SER A 85 -8.19 -3.62 2.37
C SER A 85 -8.81 -2.68 3.42
N ALA A 86 -8.20 -2.57 4.60
CA ALA A 86 -8.66 -1.66 5.66
C ALA A 86 -8.65 -0.18 5.20
N PHE A 87 -7.61 0.23 4.45
CA PHE A 87 -7.53 1.59 3.91
C PHE A 87 -8.66 1.89 2.93
N PHE A 88 -8.86 1.06 1.91
CA PHE A 88 -9.90 1.30 0.91
C PHE A 88 -11.33 1.14 1.49
N ILE A 89 -11.52 0.26 2.44
CA ILE A 89 -12.77 0.18 3.21
C ILE A 89 -13.03 1.51 3.93
N SER A 90 -12.02 2.14 4.53
CA SER A 90 -12.20 3.41 5.21
C SER A 90 -12.68 4.54 4.29
N LEU A 91 -12.34 4.50 2.99
CA LEU A 91 -12.77 5.50 2.02
C LEU A 91 -14.27 5.48 1.71
N THR A 92 -14.99 4.43 2.13
CA THR A 92 -16.44 4.35 1.95
C THR A 92 -17.22 5.22 2.94
N PHE A 93 -16.61 5.59 4.08
CA PHE A 93 -17.27 6.35 5.15
C PHE A 93 -16.47 7.58 5.60
N MET A 94 -15.25 7.82 5.09
CA MET A 94 -14.50 9.03 5.40
C MET A 94 -13.83 9.64 4.17
N PRO A 95 -13.55 10.95 4.18
CA PRO A 95 -12.80 11.61 3.12
C PRO A 95 -11.37 11.04 2.97
N LEU A 96 -10.87 11.00 1.73
CA LEU A 96 -9.51 10.53 1.43
C LEU A 96 -8.43 11.28 2.24
N ALA A 97 -8.61 12.60 2.40
CA ALA A 97 -7.68 13.42 3.20
C ALA A 97 -7.58 12.93 4.65
N THR A 98 -8.73 12.62 5.28
CA THR A 98 -8.81 12.11 6.65
C THR A 98 -8.18 10.71 6.76
N ALA A 99 -8.49 9.82 5.82
CA ALA A 99 -7.91 8.48 5.78
C ALA A 99 -6.38 8.52 5.63
N ASN A 100 -5.87 9.33 4.69
CA ASN A 100 -4.44 9.54 4.49
C ASN A 100 -3.75 10.08 5.74
N ALA A 101 -4.37 11.03 6.40
CA ALA A 101 -3.79 11.63 7.58
C ALA A 101 -3.67 10.64 8.75
N LEU A 102 -4.67 9.80 8.97
CA LEU A 102 -4.59 8.73 9.97
C LEU A 102 -3.55 7.67 9.56
N PHE A 103 -3.44 7.37 8.26
CA PHE A 103 -2.39 6.49 7.72
C PHE A 103 -0.97 7.03 7.96
N PHE A 104 -0.78 8.36 8.08
CA PHE A 104 0.52 8.96 8.41
C PHE A 104 1.02 8.66 9.82
N SER A 105 0.31 7.86 10.61
CA SER A 105 0.89 7.16 11.74
C SER A 105 1.91 6.07 11.32
N SER A 106 1.97 5.70 10.03
CA SER A 106 2.87 4.65 9.51
C SER A 106 4.36 4.92 9.79
N PRO A 107 4.95 6.12 9.64
CA PRO A 107 6.35 6.36 9.97
C PRO A 107 6.69 6.12 11.45
N PHE A 108 5.72 6.33 12.33
CA PHE A 108 5.88 6.01 13.75
C PHE A 108 6.03 4.49 13.95
N PHE A 109 5.12 3.70 13.39
CA PHE A 109 5.18 2.24 13.47
C PHE A 109 6.42 1.67 12.77
N VAL A 110 6.75 2.18 11.56
CA VAL A 110 7.97 1.77 10.84
C VAL A 110 9.21 1.99 11.69
N SER A 111 9.31 3.16 12.35
CA SER A 111 10.46 3.48 13.19
C SER A 111 10.54 2.56 14.41
N ILE A 112 9.42 2.29 15.08
CA ILE A 112 9.37 1.33 16.19
C ILE A 112 9.85 -0.04 15.72
N PHE A 113 9.30 -0.56 14.61
CA PHE A 113 9.66 -1.88 14.10
C PHE A 113 11.11 -1.94 13.59
N ALA A 114 11.60 -0.88 12.93
CA ALA A 114 13.00 -0.79 12.53
C ALA A 114 13.95 -0.84 13.74
N LYS A 115 13.61 -0.18 14.84
CA LYS A 115 14.38 -0.25 16.09
C LYS A 115 14.33 -1.65 16.70
N LEU A 116 13.14 -2.27 16.78
CA LEU A 116 12.94 -3.55 17.47
C LEU A 116 13.49 -4.73 16.67
N PHE A 117 13.19 -4.80 15.38
CA PHE A 117 13.48 -5.98 14.54
C PHE A 117 14.73 -5.83 13.69
N LEU A 118 15.06 -4.62 13.22
CA LEU A 118 16.23 -4.37 12.40
C LEU A 118 17.41 -3.80 13.20
N LYS A 119 17.20 -3.56 14.52
CA LYS A 119 18.20 -2.98 15.42
C LYS A 119 18.76 -1.63 14.94
N GLU A 120 17.93 -0.84 14.22
CA GLU A 120 18.32 0.50 13.80
C GLU A 120 18.46 1.44 15.00
N THR A 121 19.50 2.24 15.00
CA THR A 121 19.67 3.34 15.96
C THR A 121 18.91 4.57 15.46
N ILE A 122 17.81 4.91 16.14
CA ILE A 122 16.98 6.05 15.79
C ILE A 122 17.30 7.18 16.76
N GLY A 123 17.98 8.21 16.24
CA GLY A 123 18.33 9.39 17.01
C GLY A 123 17.15 10.32 17.26
N ILE A 124 17.30 11.20 18.25
CA ILE A 124 16.27 12.16 18.67
C ILE A 124 15.75 13.03 17.51
N ARG A 125 16.61 13.41 16.55
CA ARG A 125 16.21 14.19 15.37
C ARG A 125 15.17 13.49 14.50
N ARG A 126 15.25 12.15 14.35
CA ARG A 126 14.26 11.37 13.59
C ARG A 126 12.95 11.25 14.37
N TRP A 127 13.03 11.01 15.68
CA TRP A 127 11.84 10.99 16.54
C TRP A 127 11.12 12.34 16.52
N SER A 128 11.85 13.46 16.63
CA SER A 128 11.22 14.78 16.54
C SER A 128 10.57 15.01 15.17
N ALA A 129 11.21 14.62 14.07
CA ALA A 129 10.63 14.76 12.74
C ALA A 129 9.31 13.95 12.58
N ILE A 130 9.24 12.73 13.14
CA ILE A 130 8.03 11.92 13.15
C ILE A 130 6.91 12.62 13.94
N VAL A 131 7.24 13.11 15.14
CA VAL A 131 6.26 13.81 16.00
C VAL A 131 5.77 15.10 15.34
N PHE A 132 6.66 15.91 14.78
CA PHE A 132 6.30 17.15 14.07
C PHE A 132 5.47 16.86 12.81
N GLY A 133 5.81 15.82 12.03
CA GLY A 133 5.01 15.39 10.89
C GLY A 133 3.60 14.99 11.32
N PHE A 134 3.47 14.21 12.38
CA PHE A 134 2.19 13.76 12.91
C PHE A 134 1.35 14.93 13.46
N VAL A 135 1.96 15.85 14.21
CA VAL A 135 1.31 17.08 14.69
C VAL A 135 0.84 17.95 13.51
N GLY A 136 1.67 18.10 12.46
CA GLY A 136 1.28 18.82 11.25
C GLY A 136 0.05 18.22 10.59
N VAL A 137 -0.04 16.90 10.52
CA VAL A 137 -1.21 16.18 10.02
C VAL A 137 -2.44 16.48 10.86
N PHE A 138 -2.35 16.43 12.19
CA PHE A 138 -3.45 16.77 13.08
C PHE A 138 -3.94 18.22 12.89
N ILE A 139 -3.03 19.16 12.68
CA ILE A 139 -3.38 20.57 12.44
C ILE A 139 -4.16 20.74 11.14
N VAL A 140 -3.69 20.08 10.06
CA VAL A 140 -4.34 20.16 8.74
C VAL A 140 -5.73 19.54 8.75
N LEU A 141 -5.88 18.43 9.46
CA LEU A 141 -7.15 17.70 9.52
C LEU A 141 -8.21 18.36 10.39
N ASN A 142 -7.75 19.09 11.42
CA ASN A 142 -8.65 19.65 12.44
C ASN A 142 -9.77 18.66 12.84
N PRO A 143 -9.45 17.45 13.33
CA PRO A 143 -10.42 16.40 13.52
C PRO A 143 -11.43 16.82 14.60
N ASN A 144 -12.71 16.78 14.25
CA ASN A 144 -13.79 16.96 15.22
C ASN A 144 -13.91 15.67 16.05
N PHE A 145 -13.37 15.68 17.26
CA PHE A 145 -13.40 14.50 18.16
C PHE A 145 -14.80 14.22 18.76
N SER A 146 -15.78 15.11 18.56
CA SER A 146 -17.15 14.90 19.02
C SER A 146 -17.85 13.73 18.33
N ASP A 147 -17.45 13.40 17.08
CA ASP A 147 -18.06 12.36 16.25
C ASP A 147 -17.12 11.19 15.99
N PHE A 148 -16.23 10.88 16.96
CA PHE A 148 -15.25 9.80 16.80
C PHE A 148 -15.94 8.44 16.76
N GLU A 149 -15.96 7.84 15.57
CA GLU A 149 -16.36 6.45 15.39
C GLU A 149 -15.13 5.51 15.46
N TYR A 150 -15.29 4.34 16.10
CA TYR A 150 -14.25 3.31 16.16
C TYR A 150 -13.77 2.85 14.78
N ARG A 151 -14.63 2.97 13.74
CA ARG A 151 -14.28 2.68 12.33
C ARG A 151 -13.14 3.57 11.82
N SER A 152 -12.98 4.77 12.40
CA SER A 152 -11.89 5.71 12.06
C SER A 152 -10.50 5.18 12.43
N LEU A 153 -10.42 4.10 13.20
CA LEU A 153 -9.16 3.41 13.50
C LEU A 153 -8.65 2.53 12.33
N LEU A 154 -9.48 2.25 11.31
CA LEU A 154 -9.06 1.41 10.18
C LEU A 154 -7.80 1.91 9.44
N PRO A 155 -7.63 3.22 9.13
CA PRO A 155 -6.40 3.69 8.53
C PRO A 155 -5.17 3.59 9.44
N VAL A 156 -5.36 3.70 10.77
CA VAL A 156 -4.28 3.49 11.75
C VAL A 156 -3.89 2.01 11.80
N PHE A 157 -4.86 1.11 11.75
CA PHE A 157 -4.62 -0.34 11.64
C PHE A 157 -3.92 -0.68 10.30
N CYS A 158 -4.32 -0.04 9.21
CA CYS A 158 -3.61 -0.11 7.93
C CYS A 158 -2.15 0.29 8.11
N ALA A 159 -1.87 1.44 8.73
CA ALA A 159 -0.53 1.94 8.98
C ALA A 159 0.34 0.95 9.77
N PHE A 160 -0.24 0.30 10.78
CA PHE A 160 0.43 -0.74 11.58
C PHE A 160 0.79 -1.96 10.72
N CYS A 161 -0.16 -2.53 9.99
CA CYS A 161 0.07 -3.70 9.13
C CYS A 161 1.03 -3.39 7.98
N TYR A 162 0.91 -2.21 7.37
CA TYR A 162 1.83 -1.73 6.34
C TYR A 162 3.26 -1.61 6.88
N ALA A 163 3.44 -0.98 8.04
CA ALA A 163 4.75 -0.82 8.66
C ALA A 163 5.41 -2.17 8.97
N ALA A 164 4.65 -3.15 9.45
CA ALA A 164 5.13 -4.51 9.66
C ALA A 164 5.56 -5.16 8.34
N SER A 165 4.74 -5.04 7.28
CA SER A 165 5.06 -5.55 5.94
C SER A 165 6.34 -4.95 5.38
N MET A 166 6.53 -3.62 5.47
CA MET A 166 7.72 -2.94 4.97
C MET A 166 8.98 -3.27 5.79
N THR A 167 8.83 -3.47 7.09
CA THR A 167 9.94 -3.94 7.95
C THR A 167 10.38 -5.34 7.57
N ILE A 168 9.43 -6.26 7.31
CA ILE A 168 9.74 -7.61 6.82
C ILE A 168 10.41 -7.54 5.44
N THR A 169 9.98 -6.63 4.55
CA THR A 169 10.61 -6.39 3.23
C THR A 169 12.08 -6.04 3.39
N LYS A 170 12.40 -5.15 4.32
CA LYS A 170 13.80 -4.81 4.64
C LYS A 170 14.56 -5.98 5.25
N TYR A 171 13.96 -6.68 6.21
CA TYR A 171 14.58 -7.81 6.89
C TYR A 171 14.96 -8.93 5.91
N THR A 172 14.06 -9.27 4.99
CA THR A 172 14.28 -10.35 4.01
C THR A 172 15.19 -9.96 2.86
N SER A 173 15.52 -8.69 2.72
CA SER A 173 16.37 -8.16 1.62
C SER A 173 17.84 -8.54 1.71
N ASP A 174 18.27 -9.19 2.79
CA ASP A 174 19.63 -9.72 2.93
C ASP A 174 19.89 -10.92 1.99
N LYS A 175 18.83 -11.67 1.64
CA LYS A 175 18.92 -12.87 0.78
C LYS A 175 17.99 -12.84 -0.42
N ASP A 176 16.86 -12.15 -0.33
CA ASP A 176 15.89 -12.04 -1.40
C ASP A 176 15.96 -10.65 -2.05
N ASP A 177 16.29 -10.60 -3.34
CA ASP A 177 16.35 -9.35 -4.10
C ASP A 177 14.95 -8.76 -4.37
N VAL A 178 14.91 -7.51 -4.85
CA VAL A 178 13.64 -6.78 -5.12
C VAL A 178 12.75 -7.56 -6.08
N ASN A 179 13.31 -8.14 -7.14
CA ASN A 179 12.53 -8.84 -8.16
C ASN A 179 11.89 -10.12 -7.60
N THR A 180 12.64 -10.88 -6.81
CA THR A 180 12.15 -12.06 -6.09
C THR A 180 11.05 -11.68 -5.12
N GLN A 181 11.24 -10.60 -4.36
CA GLN A 181 10.24 -10.12 -3.41
C GLN A 181 8.95 -9.66 -4.10
N LEU A 182 9.03 -8.96 -5.24
CA LEU A 182 7.87 -8.53 -6.02
C LEU A 182 7.18 -9.69 -6.72
N TYR A 183 7.96 -10.66 -7.22
CA TYR A 183 7.41 -11.88 -7.82
C TYR A 183 6.44 -12.57 -6.86
N TYR A 184 6.91 -12.89 -5.66
CA TYR A 184 6.08 -13.54 -4.65
C TYR A 184 4.95 -12.64 -4.14
N PHE A 185 5.19 -11.33 -4.07
CA PHE A 185 4.15 -10.37 -3.69
C PHE A 185 2.95 -10.46 -4.63
N TYR A 186 3.16 -10.35 -5.93
CA TYR A 186 2.07 -10.43 -6.90
C TYR A 186 1.45 -11.82 -6.97
N LEU A 187 2.25 -12.89 -6.93
CA LEU A 187 1.75 -14.26 -6.97
C LEU A 187 0.77 -14.53 -5.81
N ILE A 188 1.19 -14.22 -4.59
CA ILE A 188 0.38 -14.46 -3.40
C ILE A 188 -0.83 -13.51 -3.36
N ALA A 189 -0.67 -12.23 -3.71
CA ALA A 189 -1.76 -11.28 -3.72
C ALA A 189 -2.85 -11.66 -4.75
N ILE A 190 -2.47 -12.12 -5.95
CA ILE A 190 -3.40 -12.63 -6.95
C ILE A 190 -4.10 -13.91 -6.44
N LEU A 191 -3.36 -14.82 -5.81
CA LEU A 191 -3.94 -16.03 -5.22
C LEU A 191 -4.97 -15.69 -4.15
N LEU A 192 -4.69 -14.73 -3.27
CA LEU A 192 -5.66 -14.25 -2.28
C LEU A 192 -6.91 -13.67 -2.95
N CYS A 193 -6.75 -12.88 -4.01
CA CYS A 193 -7.89 -12.36 -4.76
C CYS A 193 -8.71 -13.48 -5.41
N VAL A 194 -8.06 -14.51 -5.99
CA VAL A 194 -8.76 -15.67 -6.59
C VAL A 194 -9.55 -16.44 -5.51
N ILE A 195 -8.97 -16.65 -4.34
CA ILE A 195 -9.67 -17.27 -3.22
C ILE A 195 -10.91 -16.46 -2.84
N LEU A 196 -10.77 -15.14 -2.71
CA LEU A 196 -11.89 -14.25 -2.38
C LEU A 196 -12.94 -14.21 -3.50
N TYR A 197 -12.54 -14.31 -4.76
CA TYR A 197 -13.47 -14.43 -5.88
C TYR A 197 -14.36 -15.66 -5.76
N ILE A 198 -13.79 -16.82 -5.41
CA ILE A 198 -14.55 -18.07 -5.24
C ILE A 198 -15.63 -17.93 -4.16
N PHE A 199 -15.34 -17.19 -3.07
CA PHE A 199 -16.30 -17.04 -1.97
C PHE A 199 -17.25 -15.86 -2.11
N MET A 200 -16.84 -14.78 -2.78
CA MET A 200 -17.56 -13.49 -2.77
C MET A 200 -17.83 -12.93 -4.17
N GLY A 201 -17.16 -13.43 -5.21
CA GLY A 201 -17.15 -12.81 -6.53
C GLY A 201 -18.46 -12.90 -7.30
N SER A 202 -19.35 -13.84 -6.94
CA SER A 202 -20.65 -14.04 -7.61
C SER A 202 -21.72 -12.99 -7.24
N GLY A 203 -21.43 -12.12 -6.27
CA GLY A 203 -22.41 -11.13 -5.79
C GLY A 203 -23.60 -11.68 -4.99
N GLN A 204 -23.69 -13.00 -4.77
CA GLN A 204 -24.80 -13.61 -4.04
C GLN A 204 -24.93 -13.14 -2.59
N LEU A 205 -23.81 -12.68 -2.00
CA LEU A 205 -23.78 -12.15 -0.64
C LEU A 205 -24.09 -10.64 -0.61
N ASN A 206 -24.27 -9.99 -1.75
CA ASN A 206 -24.58 -8.58 -1.82
C ASN A 206 -26.09 -8.34 -1.73
N ASN A 207 -26.47 -7.31 -0.97
CA ASN A 207 -27.84 -6.85 -0.88
C ASN A 207 -27.87 -5.33 -1.08
N PRO A 208 -28.76 -4.79 -1.94
CA PRO A 208 -28.89 -3.34 -2.16
C PRO A 208 -29.21 -2.53 -0.90
N ASN A 209 -29.75 -3.17 0.14
CA ASN A 209 -30.07 -2.53 1.42
C ASN A 209 -28.87 -2.50 2.41
N PHE A 210 -27.76 -3.09 2.07
CA PHE A 210 -26.56 -3.05 2.92
C PHE A 210 -25.89 -1.68 2.90
N ASP A 211 -25.13 -1.41 3.96
CA ASP A 211 -24.22 -0.27 4.03
C ASP A 211 -23.28 -0.25 2.80
N PRO A 212 -22.98 0.92 2.22
CA PRO A 212 -22.05 1.06 1.08
C PRO A 212 -20.74 0.32 1.24
N THR A 213 -20.22 0.24 2.48
CA THR A 213 -19.01 -0.52 2.81
C THR A 213 -19.16 -2.00 2.52
N ILE A 214 -20.29 -2.58 2.93
CA ILE A 214 -20.60 -4.00 2.73
C ILE A 214 -20.82 -4.28 1.24
N GLN A 215 -21.53 -3.38 0.56
CA GLN A 215 -21.73 -3.48 -0.88
C GLN A 215 -20.40 -3.43 -1.65
N PHE A 216 -19.46 -2.59 -1.24
CA PHE A 216 -18.13 -2.48 -1.87
C PHE A 216 -17.33 -3.79 -1.76
N ILE A 217 -17.48 -4.52 -0.66
CA ILE A 217 -16.80 -5.81 -0.44
C ILE A 217 -17.45 -6.94 -1.24
N PHE A 218 -18.81 -7.05 -1.23
CA PHE A 218 -19.57 -8.18 -1.73
C PHE A 218 -20.19 -7.97 -3.10
N ARG A 219 -19.93 -6.84 -3.78
CA ARG A 219 -20.41 -6.59 -5.12
C ARG A 219 -19.95 -7.68 -6.08
N GLU A 220 -20.79 -8.01 -7.06
CA GLU A 220 -20.44 -8.91 -8.16
C GLU A 220 -19.26 -8.36 -8.96
N TRP A 221 -18.25 -9.19 -9.16
CA TRP A 221 -17.05 -8.81 -9.89
C TRP A 221 -17.34 -8.77 -11.40
N PHE A 222 -16.70 -7.83 -12.07
CA PHE A 222 -16.76 -7.62 -13.51
C PHE A 222 -18.15 -7.28 -14.06
N SER A 223 -19.16 -7.03 -13.20
CA SER A 223 -20.49 -6.60 -13.64
C SER A 223 -20.47 -5.29 -14.44
N ASN A 224 -19.53 -4.41 -14.19
CA ASN A 224 -19.35 -3.12 -14.86
C ASN A 224 -18.01 -3.01 -15.59
N ILE A 225 -17.47 -4.09 -16.12
CA ILE A 225 -16.14 -4.15 -16.71
C ILE A 225 -15.95 -3.14 -17.85
N GLU A 226 -17.00 -2.87 -18.64
CA GLU A 226 -16.96 -1.88 -19.73
C GLU A 226 -16.59 -0.46 -19.26
N TYR A 227 -16.94 -0.14 -18.02
CA TYR A 227 -16.58 1.13 -17.40
C TYR A 227 -15.25 1.05 -16.66
N THR A 228 -15.02 -0.04 -15.90
CA THR A 228 -13.93 -0.14 -14.91
C THR A 228 -12.59 -0.53 -15.52
N TRP A 229 -12.55 -1.17 -16.70
CA TRP A 229 -11.30 -1.70 -17.29
C TRP A 229 -10.21 -0.64 -17.49
N LYS A 230 -10.57 0.59 -17.88
CA LYS A 230 -9.60 1.69 -18.07
C LYS A 230 -8.92 2.07 -16.78
N PHE A 231 -9.69 2.14 -15.69
CA PHE A 231 -9.16 2.42 -14.35
C PHE A 231 -8.29 1.27 -13.84
N ILE A 232 -8.70 0.02 -14.06
CA ILE A 232 -7.93 -1.16 -13.70
C ILE A 232 -6.58 -1.17 -14.40
N LEU A 233 -6.52 -0.87 -15.70
CA LEU A 233 -5.27 -0.76 -16.45
C LEU A 233 -4.38 0.36 -15.90
N PHE A 234 -4.95 1.53 -15.66
CA PHE A 234 -4.21 2.64 -15.06
C PHE A 234 -3.67 2.29 -13.68
N PHE A 235 -4.50 1.70 -12.81
CA PHE A 235 -4.08 1.28 -11.47
C PHE A 235 -2.98 0.22 -11.51
N GLY A 236 -3.08 -0.74 -12.42
CA GLY A 236 -2.04 -1.74 -12.60
C GLY A 236 -0.73 -1.13 -13.08
N PHE A 237 -0.78 -0.20 -14.02
CA PHE A 237 0.40 0.53 -14.50
C PHE A 237 1.02 1.37 -13.37
N ALA A 238 0.23 2.21 -12.71
CA ALA A 238 0.68 3.04 -11.60
C ALA A 238 1.25 2.20 -10.45
N ALA A 239 0.55 1.11 -10.08
CA ALA A 239 1.01 0.18 -9.06
C ALA A 239 2.32 -0.52 -9.42
N SER A 240 2.54 -0.89 -10.69
CA SER A 240 3.79 -1.54 -11.11
C SER A 240 5.00 -0.66 -10.82
N ILE A 241 4.92 0.63 -11.13
CA ILE A 241 5.98 1.61 -10.86
C ILE A 241 6.10 1.86 -9.35
N ALA A 242 4.96 2.12 -8.69
CA ALA A 242 4.93 2.43 -7.27
C ALA A 242 5.50 1.29 -6.41
N PHE A 243 5.12 0.03 -6.66
CA PHE A 243 5.63 -1.11 -5.89
C PHE A 243 7.12 -1.39 -6.15
N VAL A 244 7.60 -1.27 -7.39
CA VAL A 244 9.03 -1.37 -7.67
C VAL A 244 9.80 -0.28 -6.91
N CYS A 245 9.32 0.95 -6.94
CA CYS A 245 9.95 2.07 -6.26
C CYS A 245 9.93 1.93 -4.74
N ILE A 246 8.78 1.59 -4.14
CA ILE A 246 8.66 1.50 -2.68
C ILE A 246 9.47 0.34 -2.11
N PHE A 247 9.39 -0.86 -2.72
CA PHE A 247 10.20 -1.99 -2.28
C PHE A 247 11.70 -1.70 -2.43
N SER A 248 12.11 -1.11 -3.56
CA SER A 248 13.49 -0.70 -3.75
C SER A 248 13.94 0.34 -2.73
N ALA A 249 13.09 1.31 -2.39
CA ALA A 249 13.39 2.34 -1.39
C ALA A 249 13.67 1.72 -0.02
N TYR A 250 12.77 0.85 0.44
CA TYR A 250 12.94 0.17 1.74
C TYR A 250 14.13 -0.79 1.78
N ILE A 251 14.49 -1.40 0.63
CA ILE A 251 15.66 -2.29 0.54
C ILE A 251 16.97 -1.52 0.57
N VAL A 252 17.10 -0.43 -0.22
CA VAL A 252 18.37 0.28 -0.38
C VAL A 252 18.67 1.31 0.70
N ALA A 253 17.67 1.74 1.46
CA ALA A 253 17.80 2.77 2.48
C ALA A 253 17.31 2.30 3.85
N SER A 254 17.52 3.14 4.86
CA SER A 254 17.02 2.92 6.21
C SER A 254 15.49 3.14 6.24
N PRO A 255 14.68 2.16 6.64
CA PRO A 255 13.23 2.28 6.78
C PRO A 255 12.78 3.51 7.56
N SER A 256 13.45 3.82 8.68
CA SER A 256 13.14 4.99 9.50
C SER A 256 13.43 6.34 8.82
N VAL A 257 14.24 6.37 7.75
CA VAL A 257 14.44 7.57 6.92
C VAL A 257 13.41 7.63 5.81
N VAL A 258 13.23 6.52 5.09
CA VAL A 258 12.32 6.45 3.93
C VAL A 258 10.90 6.76 4.34
N SER A 259 10.43 6.22 5.45
CA SER A 259 9.05 6.42 5.93
C SER A 259 8.70 7.89 6.23
N LEU A 260 9.67 8.73 6.60
CA LEU A 260 9.44 10.17 6.77
C LEU A 260 9.04 10.87 5.46
N PHE A 261 9.54 10.37 4.33
CA PHE A 261 9.21 10.94 3.01
C PHE A 261 7.89 10.43 2.44
N GLU A 262 7.22 9.48 3.10
CA GLU A 262 5.84 9.09 2.79
C GLU A 262 4.86 10.26 3.02
N TYR A 263 5.18 11.20 3.90
CA TYR A 263 4.42 12.45 4.06
C TYR A 263 4.32 13.27 2.76
N SER A 264 5.20 13.04 1.78
CA SER A 264 5.07 13.66 0.45
C SER A 264 3.76 13.29 -0.26
N LEU A 265 3.11 12.18 0.12
CA LEU A 265 1.80 11.79 -0.38
C LEU A 265 0.75 12.89 -0.16
N ILE A 266 0.82 13.63 0.96
CA ILE A 266 -0.11 14.75 1.24
C ILE A 266 0.00 15.78 0.14
N ILE A 267 1.23 16.24 -0.13
CA ILE A 267 1.47 17.30 -1.13
C ILE A 267 1.02 16.82 -2.51
N MET A 268 1.36 15.56 -2.85
CA MET A 268 1.00 14.98 -4.14
C MET A 268 -0.50 14.72 -4.29
N SER A 269 -1.22 14.40 -3.21
CA SER A 269 -2.67 14.18 -3.24
C SER A 269 -3.48 15.47 -3.28
N MET A 270 -2.91 16.61 -2.91
CA MET A 270 -3.55 17.92 -3.03
C MET A 270 -3.70 18.34 -4.49
N ILE A 271 -2.76 17.96 -5.37
CA ILE A 271 -2.78 18.34 -6.78
C ILE A 271 -4.01 17.77 -7.50
N PRO A 272 -4.29 16.46 -7.50
CA PRO A 272 -5.49 15.91 -8.12
C PRO A 272 -6.77 16.18 -7.33
N GLY A 273 -6.70 16.53 -6.05
CA GLY A 273 -7.87 16.88 -5.24
C GLY A 273 -8.41 18.28 -5.51
N TYR A 274 -7.68 19.10 -6.25
CA TYR A 274 -8.07 20.45 -6.62
C TYR A 274 -8.84 20.49 -7.97
N PHE A 275 -8.77 19.43 -8.76
CA PHE A 275 -9.47 19.22 -10.03
C PHE A 275 -10.59 18.18 -9.87
#